data_5f98ae15c801749f852fdf4b0a03fc30
#
_entry.id   5f98ae15c801749f852fdf4b0a03fc30
#
_cell.length_a   1.000
_cell.length_b   1.000
_cell.length_c   1.000
_cell.angle_alpha   90.00
_cell.angle_beta   90.00
_cell.angle_gamma   90.00
#
_symmetry.space_group_name_H-M   'P 1'
#
loop_
_entity.id
_entity.type
_entity.pdbx_description
1 polymer ?
#
loop_
_entity_poly.entity_id
_entity_poly.type
_entity_poly.pdbx_seq_one_letter_code
_entity_poly.pdbx_strand_id
1 'polypeptide(L)'
;MTDKIKTILSRWRTHPSIAENVVEWRVLAQKPASLLDYPAQLSPELGQFLNQQSISALYTHQALAYEKVQNGENIAVISGTASGKTYCYNLPVVDSLLKHPEGKALYLFPTKALAQDQLSALREMLHSLDRPDINRANIYDGDTPQHVRSLYRQDSSIILTNPDMLHTGILPHHTNWKDFFAALRFIVIDEMHAYRGVFGSHVANVIRRLKRISRFYGSQPQFILTSATISNPKQLAEGLIEKPVSVIDEDGSPHGERHFLIYNPPILDKKTGIRQSSLLEGSMLAGELLSENIQTIVFGKTRRGIELILTYLRQRDPDGNPNEIR
;
A
#
# COMPACT_ATOMS: atom_id res chain seq x y z
N MET A 1 -10.16 7.14 -23.14
CA MET A 1 -8.79 6.92 -22.67
C MET A 1 -8.09 5.75 -23.37
N THR A 2 -8.74 4.62 -23.49
CA THR A 2 -8.17 3.40 -24.12
C THR A 2 -7.74 3.58 -25.58
N ASP A 3 -8.46 4.36 -26.39
CA ASP A 3 -8.15 4.59 -27.83
C ASP A 3 -6.87 5.41 -28.03
N LYS A 4 -6.64 6.45 -27.24
CA LYS A 4 -5.44 7.30 -27.35
C LYS A 4 -4.15 6.51 -27.06
N ILE A 5 -4.17 5.68 -26.00
CA ILE A 5 -3.04 4.80 -25.67
C ILE A 5 -2.77 3.82 -26.82
N LYS A 6 -3.80 3.19 -27.35
CA LYS A 6 -3.65 2.27 -28.51
C LYS A 6 -3.06 2.95 -29.73
N THR A 7 -3.48 4.18 -30.01
CA THR A 7 -2.95 4.99 -31.11
C THR A 7 -1.46 5.27 -30.95
N ILE A 8 -1.02 5.71 -29.77
CA ILE A 8 0.40 5.94 -29.47
C ILE A 8 1.20 4.63 -29.59
N LEU A 9 0.72 3.57 -28.96
CA LEU A 9 1.42 2.28 -29.00
C LEU A 9 1.54 1.74 -30.43
N SER A 10 0.53 1.94 -31.25
CA SER A 10 0.59 1.58 -32.69
C SER A 10 1.63 2.42 -33.42
N ARG A 11 1.68 3.74 -33.16
CA ARG A 11 2.70 4.64 -33.69
C ARG A 11 4.11 4.21 -33.28
N TRP A 12 4.32 3.89 -32.00
CA TRP A 12 5.62 3.43 -31.50
C TRP A 12 6.08 2.11 -32.09
N ARG A 13 5.15 1.21 -32.47
CA ARG A 13 5.48 -0.05 -33.16
C ARG A 13 5.95 0.16 -34.58
N THR A 14 5.49 1.22 -35.25
CA THR A 14 5.79 1.47 -36.66
C THR A 14 6.87 2.55 -36.87
N HIS A 15 7.13 3.37 -35.86
CA HIS A 15 8.14 4.44 -35.97
C HIS A 15 9.55 3.89 -35.79
N PRO A 16 10.44 3.94 -36.80
CA PRO A 16 11.75 3.26 -36.75
C PRO A 16 12.60 3.70 -35.55
N SER A 17 12.62 4.99 -35.24
CA SER A 17 13.44 5.52 -34.14
C SER A 17 13.01 5.02 -32.75
N ILE A 18 11.80 4.51 -32.61
CA ILE A 18 11.31 3.92 -31.36
C ILE A 18 11.34 2.41 -31.42
N ALA A 19 10.73 1.84 -32.47
CA ALA A 19 10.57 0.39 -32.64
C ALA A 19 11.90 -0.37 -32.59
N GLU A 20 12.96 0.13 -33.25
CA GLU A 20 14.29 -0.49 -33.29
C GLU A 20 15.00 -0.46 -31.92
N ASN A 21 14.57 0.40 -31.02
CA ASN A 21 15.13 0.57 -29.69
C ASN A 21 14.31 -0.10 -28.57
N VAL A 22 13.15 -0.66 -28.88
CA VAL A 22 12.36 -1.49 -27.96
C VAL A 22 12.94 -2.89 -27.96
N VAL A 23 13.61 -3.28 -26.90
CA VAL A 23 14.25 -4.59 -26.73
C VAL A 23 13.21 -5.67 -26.39
N GLU A 24 12.22 -5.31 -25.63
CA GLU A 24 11.14 -6.21 -25.19
C GLU A 24 9.82 -5.45 -25.15
N TRP A 25 8.77 -6.09 -25.62
CA TRP A 25 7.40 -5.57 -25.56
C TRP A 25 6.45 -6.68 -25.15
N ARG A 26 6.03 -6.65 -23.89
CA ARG A 26 5.05 -7.59 -23.33
C ARG A 26 3.70 -6.93 -23.18
N VAL A 27 2.67 -7.62 -23.62
CA VAL A 27 1.28 -7.24 -23.38
C VAL A 27 0.72 -8.16 -22.31
N LEU A 28 0.30 -7.57 -21.20
CA LEU A 28 -0.41 -8.27 -20.15
C LEU A 28 -1.90 -8.07 -20.40
N ALA A 29 -2.59 -9.18 -20.66
CA ALA A 29 -4.02 -9.16 -20.94
C ALA A 29 -4.83 -8.57 -19.79
N GLN A 30 -5.95 -7.95 -20.11
CA GLN A 30 -6.91 -7.52 -19.10
C GLN A 30 -7.42 -8.72 -18.29
N LYS A 31 -7.65 -8.48 -17.00
CA LYS A 31 -8.23 -9.46 -16.08
C LYS A 31 -9.53 -8.87 -15.53
N PRO A 32 -10.67 -9.57 -15.62
CA PRO A 32 -11.91 -9.14 -14.98
C PRO A 32 -11.79 -9.25 -13.46
N ALA A 33 -12.67 -8.55 -12.75
CA ALA A 33 -12.79 -8.72 -11.30
C ALA A 33 -13.24 -10.16 -10.98
N SER A 34 -12.65 -10.75 -9.96
CA SER A 34 -13.11 -11.97 -9.31
C SER A 34 -13.75 -11.60 -7.98
N LEU A 35 -15.06 -11.77 -7.88
CA LEU A 35 -15.87 -11.30 -6.77
C LEU A 35 -16.44 -12.49 -5.97
N LEU A 36 -16.64 -12.28 -4.69
CA LEU A 36 -17.37 -13.14 -3.78
C LEU A 36 -18.41 -12.29 -3.01
N ASP A 37 -19.51 -12.91 -2.65
CA ASP A 37 -20.50 -12.28 -1.77
C ASP A 37 -19.88 -11.92 -0.41
N TYR A 38 -20.56 -11.08 0.34
CA TYR A 38 -20.09 -10.76 1.69
C TYR A 38 -20.03 -12.01 2.57
N PRO A 39 -18.96 -12.18 3.36
CA PRO A 39 -18.89 -13.25 4.34
C PRO A 39 -20.11 -13.22 5.29
N ALA A 40 -20.70 -14.38 5.56
CA ALA A 40 -21.92 -14.47 6.35
C ALA A 40 -21.78 -13.90 7.79
N GLN A 41 -20.55 -13.87 8.30
CA GLN A 41 -20.25 -13.34 9.64
C GLN A 41 -20.01 -11.82 9.66
N LEU A 42 -19.97 -11.15 8.51
CA LEU A 42 -19.76 -9.71 8.43
C LEU A 42 -20.90 -8.96 9.11
N SER A 43 -20.57 -8.04 10.00
CA SER A 43 -21.57 -7.21 10.69
C SER A 43 -22.42 -6.42 9.70
N PRO A 44 -23.75 -6.33 9.94
CA PRO A 44 -24.67 -5.62 9.04
C PRO A 44 -24.26 -4.17 8.77
N GLU A 45 -23.68 -3.50 9.77
CA GLU A 45 -23.19 -2.12 9.67
C GLU A 45 -22.10 -1.98 8.61
N LEU A 46 -21.16 -2.94 8.55
CA LEU A 46 -20.11 -2.95 7.52
C LEU A 46 -20.70 -3.28 6.14
N GLY A 47 -21.69 -4.15 6.05
CA GLY A 47 -22.41 -4.42 4.81
C GLY A 47 -23.13 -3.18 4.29
N GLN A 48 -23.75 -2.39 5.17
CA GLN A 48 -24.37 -1.11 4.82
C GLN A 48 -23.34 -0.09 4.33
N PHE A 49 -22.22 0.04 5.05
CA PHE A 49 -21.12 0.91 4.62
C PHE A 49 -20.64 0.55 3.22
N LEU A 50 -20.33 -0.72 2.95
CA LEU A 50 -19.86 -1.17 1.64
C LEU A 50 -20.87 -0.86 0.53
N ASN A 51 -22.17 -1.07 0.79
CA ASN A 51 -23.23 -0.73 -0.15
C ASN A 51 -23.30 0.79 -0.43
N GLN A 52 -23.10 1.64 0.58
CA GLN A 52 -23.03 3.09 0.40
C GLN A 52 -21.84 3.51 -0.46
N GLN A 53 -20.74 2.76 -0.42
CA GLN A 53 -19.57 2.92 -1.30
C GLN A 53 -19.76 2.26 -2.68
N SER A 54 -20.98 1.81 -3.03
CA SER A 54 -21.29 1.10 -4.27
C SER A 54 -20.49 -0.21 -4.45
N ILE A 55 -20.08 -0.84 -3.36
CA ILE A 55 -19.40 -2.13 -3.33
C ILE A 55 -20.45 -3.18 -2.96
N SER A 56 -20.97 -3.92 -3.93
CA SER A 56 -21.99 -4.96 -3.71
C SER A 56 -21.41 -6.34 -3.43
N ALA A 57 -20.11 -6.54 -3.68
CA ALA A 57 -19.38 -7.78 -3.47
C ALA A 57 -17.91 -7.46 -3.20
N LEU A 58 -17.20 -8.34 -2.53
CA LEU A 58 -15.77 -8.20 -2.25
C LEU A 58 -14.91 -8.88 -3.32
N TYR A 59 -13.73 -8.36 -3.58
CA TYR A 59 -12.73 -9.14 -4.31
C TYR A 59 -12.38 -10.42 -3.56
N THR A 60 -12.05 -11.49 -4.29
CA THR A 60 -11.74 -12.80 -3.69
C THR A 60 -10.70 -12.71 -2.59
N HIS A 61 -9.62 -11.95 -2.77
CA HIS A 61 -8.59 -11.78 -1.75
C HIS A 61 -9.07 -11.03 -0.49
N GLN A 62 -10.06 -10.14 -0.62
CA GLN A 62 -10.65 -9.42 0.52
C GLN A 62 -11.55 -10.33 1.33
N ALA A 63 -12.42 -11.10 0.68
CA ALA A 63 -13.29 -12.06 1.34
C ALA A 63 -12.49 -13.17 2.03
N LEU A 64 -11.49 -13.75 1.36
CA LEU A 64 -10.58 -14.74 1.93
C LEU A 64 -9.77 -14.19 3.11
N ALA A 65 -9.31 -12.94 3.04
CA ALA A 65 -8.61 -12.30 4.16
C ALA A 65 -9.52 -12.21 5.39
N TYR A 66 -10.75 -11.77 5.19
CA TYR A 66 -11.74 -11.70 6.27
C TYR A 66 -11.98 -13.07 6.89
N GLU A 67 -12.29 -14.10 6.09
CA GLU A 67 -12.58 -15.47 6.58
C GLU A 67 -11.40 -16.06 7.37
N LYS A 68 -10.18 -15.94 6.84
CA LYS A 68 -8.98 -16.46 7.51
C LYS A 68 -8.70 -15.76 8.83
N VAL A 69 -8.91 -14.43 8.90
CA VAL A 69 -8.79 -13.68 10.15
C VAL A 69 -9.85 -14.12 11.15
N GLN A 70 -11.10 -14.36 10.74
CA GLN A 70 -12.13 -14.88 11.63
C GLN A 70 -11.79 -16.29 12.16
N ASN A 71 -11.07 -17.09 11.39
CA ASN A 71 -10.57 -18.40 11.81
C ASN A 71 -9.34 -18.33 12.73
N GLY A 72 -8.87 -17.14 13.09
CA GLY A 72 -7.72 -16.95 13.99
C GLY A 72 -6.35 -17.09 13.30
N GLU A 73 -6.29 -17.16 11.96
CA GLU A 73 -5.04 -17.29 11.21
C GLU A 73 -4.29 -15.95 11.11
N ASN A 74 -2.95 -15.98 11.24
CA ASN A 74 -2.15 -14.83 10.77
C ASN A 74 -2.09 -14.91 9.25
N ILE A 75 -2.28 -13.77 8.57
CA ILE A 75 -2.34 -13.72 7.11
C ILE A 75 -1.33 -12.76 6.52
N ALA A 76 -0.92 -13.04 5.28
CA ALA A 76 -0.18 -12.10 4.43
C ALA A 76 -0.89 -11.99 3.09
N VAL A 77 -1.42 -10.81 2.77
CA VAL A 77 -2.10 -10.51 1.52
C VAL A 77 -1.12 -9.88 0.54
N ILE A 78 -0.97 -10.51 -0.62
CA ILE A 78 -0.04 -10.10 -1.68
C ILE A 78 -0.87 -9.75 -2.91
N SER A 79 -0.96 -8.48 -3.23
CA SER A 79 -1.71 -8.04 -4.40
C SER A 79 -1.09 -6.78 -5.00
N GLY A 80 -1.50 -6.45 -6.22
CA GLY A 80 -1.02 -5.26 -6.92
C GLY A 80 -1.33 -3.95 -6.19
N THR A 81 -0.80 -2.85 -6.70
CA THR A 81 -1.19 -1.51 -6.26
C THR A 81 -2.65 -1.24 -6.65
N ALA A 82 -3.37 -0.47 -5.85
CA ALA A 82 -4.78 -0.13 -6.07
C ALA A 82 -5.74 -1.35 -6.14
N SER A 83 -5.38 -2.48 -5.54
CA SER A 83 -6.22 -3.70 -5.48
C SER A 83 -7.21 -3.71 -4.30
N GLY A 84 -7.26 -2.65 -3.49
CA GLY A 84 -8.13 -2.58 -2.31
C GLY A 84 -7.62 -3.38 -1.10
N LYS A 85 -6.28 -3.55 -0.94
CA LYS A 85 -5.64 -4.22 0.21
C LYS A 85 -6.11 -3.68 1.57
N THR A 86 -6.46 -2.42 1.64
CA THR A 86 -6.92 -1.75 2.86
C THR A 86 -8.14 -2.46 3.47
N TYR A 87 -9.05 -2.96 2.64
CA TYR A 87 -10.19 -3.74 3.14
C TYR A 87 -9.80 -5.12 3.69
N CYS A 88 -8.69 -5.69 3.25
CA CYS A 88 -8.23 -6.98 3.78
C CYS A 88 -7.90 -6.94 5.28
N TYR A 89 -7.54 -5.76 5.82
CA TYR A 89 -7.29 -5.60 7.24
C TYR A 89 -8.36 -4.74 7.95
N ASN A 90 -8.91 -3.72 7.31
CA ASN A 90 -9.91 -2.88 7.95
C ASN A 90 -11.22 -3.64 8.20
N LEU A 91 -11.69 -4.46 7.26
CA LEU A 91 -12.95 -5.19 7.46
C LEU A 91 -12.88 -6.13 8.68
N PRO A 92 -11.91 -7.07 8.79
CA PRO A 92 -11.89 -7.95 9.95
C PRO A 92 -11.57 -7.24 11.27
N VAL A 93 -10.74 -6.19 11.26
CA VAL A 93 -10.43 -5.44 12.49
C VAL A 93 -11.63 -4.64 12.96
N VAL A 94 -12.27 -3.87 12.08
CA VAL A 94 -13.44 -3.05 12.44
C VAL A 94 -14.60 -3.93 12.82
N ASP A 95 -14.83 -5.05 12.12
CA ASP A 95 -15.86 -6.03 12.48
C ASP A 95 -15.65 -6.60 13.89
N SER A 96 -14.40 -6.91 14.22
CA SER A 96 -14.07 -7.37 15.57
C SER A 96 -14.29 -6.28 16.64
N LEU A 97 -14.03 -5.01 16.32
CA LEU A 97 -14.29 -3.90 17.25
C LEU A 97 -15.80 -3.63 17.40
N LEU A 98 -16.60 -3.82 16.35
CA LEU A 98 -18.08 -3.75 16.44
C LEU A 98 -18.62 -4.78 17.43
N LYS A 99 -18.06 -6.00 17.41
CA LYS A 99 -18.43 -7.11 18.29
C LYS A 99 -17.82 -7.01 19.69
N HIS A 100 -16.64 -6.38 19.78
CA HIS A 100 -15.81 -6.26 20.98
C HIS A 100 -15.21 -4.85 21.09
N PRO A 101 -16.00 -3.84 21.53
CA PRO A 101 -15.58 -2.44 21.53
C PRO A 101 -14.37 -2.12 22.44
N GLU A 102 -14.11 -2.97 23.43
CA GLU A 102 -12.93 -2.89 24.31
C GLU A 102 -11.62 -3.26 23.59
N GLY A 103 -11.71 -3.98 22.48
CA GLY A 103 -10.56 -4.44 21.71
C GLY A 103 -9.72 -3.28 21.16
N LYS A 104 -8.43 -3.55 20.95
CA LYS A 104 -7.47 -2.58 20.41
C LYS A 104 -6.77 -3.17 19.20
N ALA A 105 -6.36 -2.29 18.27
CA ALA A 105 -5.54 -2.64 17.13
C ALA A 105 -4.36 -1.68 16.95
N LEU A 106 -3.22 -2.22 16.51
CA LEU A 106 -2.01 -1.47 16.23
C LEU A 106 -1.66 -1.64 14.73
N TYR A 107 -1.59 -0.54 14.00
CA TYR A 107 -1.23 -0.53 12.58
C TYR A 107 0.18 0.03 12.42
N LEU A 108 1.03 -0.70 11.70
CA LEU A 108 2.41 -0.31 11.40
C LEU A 108 2.57 0.02 9.92
N PHE A 109 2.97 1.25 9.66
CA PHE A 109 3.27 1.75 8.30
C PHE A 109 4.76 2.11 8.18
N PRO A 110 5.38 1.91 6.99
CA PRO A 110 6.79 2.26 6.80
C PRO A 110 7.03 3.77 6.78
N THR A 111 6.03 4.58 6.44
CA THR A 111 6.15 6.04 6.35
C THR A 111 4.97 6.75 7.01
N LYS A 112 5.21 7.99 7.47
CA LYS A 112 4.17 8.87 8.05
C LYS A 112 3.10 9.23 7.02
N ALA A 113 3.49 9.49 5.77
CA ALA A 113 2.55 9.85 4.70
C ALA A 113 1.51 8.74 4.47
N LEU A 114 1.96 7.48 4.36
CA LEU A 114 1.04 6.34 4.25
C LEU A 114 0.11 6.22 5.45
N ALA A 115 0.62 6.45 6.66
CA ALA A 115 -0.21 6.42 7.86
C ALA A 115 -1.30 7.49 7.83
N GLN A 116 -1.00 8.70 7.34
CA GLN A 116 -1.97 9.80 7.20
C GLN A 116 -3.07 9.47 6.18
N ASP A 117 -2.69 8.97 5.00
CA ASP A 117 -3.65 8.59 3.97
C ASP A 117 -4.58 7.47 4.46
N GLN A 118 -4.02 6.46 5.13
CA GLN A 118 -4.80 5.34 5.67
C GLN A 118 -5.68 5.76 6.85
N LEU A 119 -5.24 6.72 7.68
CA LEU A 119 -6.07 7.26 8.76
C LEU A 119 -7.30 7.96 8.21
N SER A 120 -7.16 8.73 7.14
CA SER A 120 -8.28 9.44 6.51
C SER A 120 -9.36 8.48 6.03
N ALA A 121 -8.96 7.44 5.28
CA ALA A 121 -9.87 6.39 4.79
C ALA A 121 -10.51 5.58 5.94
N LEU A 122 -9.73 5.25 6.97
CA LEU A 122 -10.24 4.53 8.14
C LEU A 122 -11.23 5.37 8.93
N ARG A 123 -10.99 6.66 9.12
CA ARG A 123 -11.93 7.56 9.80
C ARG A 123 -13.24 7.71 9.04
N GLU A 124 -13.20 7.82 7.73
CA GLU A 124 -14.40 7.85 6.90
C GLU A 124 -15.26 6.59 7.14
N MET A 125 -14.64 5.40 7.10
CA MET A 125 -15.33 4.15 7.45
C MET A 125 -15.90 4.18 8.85
N LEU A 126 -15.14 4.52 9.88
CA LEU A 126 -15.58 4.51 11.28
C LEU A 126 -16.69 5.52 11.55
N HIS A 127 -16.66 6.70 10.91
CA HIS A 127 -17.71 7.71 11.00
C HIS A 127 -19.03 7.23 10.41
N SER A 128 -18.99 6.52 9.29
CA SER A 128 -20.19 6.02 8.63
C SER A 128 -20.92 4.93 9.42
N LEU A 129 -20.25 4.29 10.39
CA LEU A 129 -20.82 3.23 11.22
C LEU A 129 -21.68 3.75 12.39
N ASP A 130 -21.69 5.07 12.65
CA ASP A 130 -22.41 5.71 13.75
C ASP A 130 -22.16 5.05 15.13
N ARG A 131 -20.92 4.64 15.38
CA ARG A 131 -20.48 3.93 16.59
C ARG A 131 -19.35 4.72 17.27
N PRO A 132 -19.69 5.69 18.15
CA PRO A 132 -18.68 6.57 18.80
C PRO A 132 -17.74 5.81 19.74
N ASP A 133 -18.13 4.64 20.22
CA ASP A 133 -17.34 3.77 21.10
C ASP A 133 -16.12 3.17 20.40
N ILE A 134 -16.17 2.94 19.09
CA ILE A 134 -15.06 2.43 18.29
C ILE A 134 -14.46 3.48 17.34
N ASN A 135 -15.08 4.64 17.18
CA ASN A 135 -14.66 5.70 16.26
C ASN A 135 -13.47 6.50 16.82
N ARG A 136 -12.38 5.83 17.18
CA ARG A 136 -11.20 6.43 17.82
C ARG A 136 -9.90 5.91 17.21
N ALA A 137 -9.68 6.27 15.93
CA ALA A 137 -8.44 5.99 15.23
C ALA A 137 -7.52 7.21 15.25
N ASN A 138 -6.27 7.04 15.71
CA ASN A 138 -5.31 8.13 15.82
C ASN A 138 -3.90 7.70 15.41
N ILE A 139 -3.13 8.65 14.83
CA ILE A 139 -1.70 8.48 14.61
C ILE A 139 -0.94 8.80 15.88
N TYR A 140 -0.02 7.92 16.24
CA TYR A 140 0.92 8.12 17.33
C TYR A 140 2.35 7.98 16.80
N ASP A 141 2.98 9.11 16.54
CA ASP A 141 4.33 9.19 15.98
C ASP A 141 5.13 10.37 16.55
N GLY A 142 6.28 10.71 15.92
CA GLY A 142 7.13 11.81 16.39
C GLY A 142 6.46 13.19 16.30
N ASP A 143 5.50 13.37 15.39
CA ASP A 143 4.81 14.65 15.16
C ASP A 143 3.55 14.79 16.04
N THR A 144 3.14 13.74 16.73
CA THR A 144 1.97 13.77 17.62
C THR A 144 2.22 14.75 18.77
N PRO A 145 1.39 15.79 18.93
CA PRO A 145 1.58 16.81 19.98
C PRO A 145 1.55 16.21 21.39
N GLN A 146 2.42 16.74 22.27
CA GLN A 146 2.60 16.19 23.61
C GLN A 146 1.31 16.18 24.44
N HIS A 147 0.47 17.21 24.30
CA HIS A 147 -0.76 17.37 25.08
C HIS A 147 -1.85 16.33 24.74
N VAL A 148 -1.86 15.76 23.52
CA VAL A 148 -2.84 14.72 23.13
C VAL A 148 -2.33 13.30 23.31
N ARG A 149 -1.03 13.11 23.57
CA ARG A 149 -0.43 11.77 23.68
C ARG A 149 -1.07 10.90 24.77
N SER A 150 -1.42 11.49 25.91
CA SER A 150 -2.10 10.75 26.98
C SER A 150 -3.50 10.31 26.58
N LEU A 151 -4.25 11.22 25.96
CA LEU A 151 -5.59 10.94 25.44
C LEU A 151 -5.58 9.81 24.40
N TYR A 152 -4.67 9.88 23.42
CA TYR A 152 -4.56 8.84 22.38
C TYR A 152 -4.21 7.48 22.95
N ARG A 153 -3.35 7.39 23.98
CA ARG A 153 -3.05 6.12 24.64
C ARG A 153 -4.25 5.49 25.34
N GLN A 154 -5.08 6.30 25.94
CA GLN A 154 -6.22 5.84 26.76
C GLN A 154 -7.43 5.50 25.87
N ASP A 155 -7.75 6.39 24.95
CA ASP A 155 -9.03 6.37 24.25
C ASP A 155 -8.99 5.67 22.90
N SER A 156 -7.84 5.59 22.21
CA SER A 156 -7.83 5.03 20.85
C SER A 156 -8.20 3.56 20.84
N SER A 157 -9.10 3.21 19.90
CA SER A 157 -9.38 1.82 19.53
C SER A 157 -8.33 1.31 18.54
N ILE A 158 -7.89 2.19 17.63
CA ILE A 158 -6.86 1.88 16.64
C ILE A 158 -5.76 2.93 16.71
N ILE A 159 -4.51 2.49 16.87
CA ILE A 159 -3.32 3.34 16.80
C ILE A 159 -2.57 3.02 15.51
N LEU A 160 -2.35 4.04 14.68
CA LEU A 160 -1.46 3.98 13.53
C LEU A 160 -0.09 4.55 13.93
N THR A 161 0.99 3.84 13.62
CA THR A 161 2.34 4.25 13.98
C THR A 161 3.37 3.70 12.98
N ASN A 162 4.64 3.92 13.24
CA ASN A 162 5.74 3.35 12.47
C ASN A 162 6.70 2.54 13.39
N PRO A 163 7.57 1.69 12.83
CA PRO A 163 8.49 0.87 13.63
C PRO A 163 9.41 1.67 14.55
N ASP A 164 9.86 2.86 14.12
CA ASP A 164 10.76 3.70 14.93
C ASP A 164 10.05 4.23 16.17
N MET A 165 8.83 4.76 16.01
CA MET A 165 8.04 5.23 17.15
C MET A 165 7.62 4.09 18.07
N LEU A 166 7.27 2.93 17.50
CA LEU A 166 7.00 1.72 18.28
C LEU A 166 8.23 1.36 19.14
N HIS A 167 9.44 1.37 18.53
CA HIS A 167 10.68 1.02 19.20
C HIS A 167 11.08 2.02 20.27
N THR A 168 11.03 3.33 19.99
CA THR A 168 11.61 4.38 20.83
C THR A 168 10.60 5.04 21.75
N GLY A 169 9.34 5.16 21.34
CA GLY A 169 8.32 5.92 22.07
C GLY A 169 7.26 5.08 22.77
N ILE A 170 6.93 3.89 22.25
CA ILE A 170 5.85 3.07 22.81
C ILE A 170 6.41 1.95 23.71
N LEU A 171 7.24 1.06 23.16
CA LEU A 171 7.71 -0.12 23.87
C LEU A 171 8.60 0.18 25.09
N PRO A 172 9.48 1.21 25.13
CA PRO A 172 10.20 1.58 26.34
C PRO A 172 9.29 2.08 27.47
N HIS A 173 8.16 2.65 27.10
CA HIS A 173 7.18 3.22 28.02
C HIS A 173 5.91 2.37 28.13
N HIS A 174 6.03 1.04 27.93
CA HIS A 174 4.90 0.11 27.87
C HIS A 174 3.98 0.14 29.10
N THR A 175 4.48 0.56 30.26
CA THR A 175 3.67 0.70 31.48
C THR A 175 2.56 1.74 31.32
N ASN A 176 2.80 2.80 30.50
CA ASN A 176 1.79 3.80 30.18
C ASN A 176 0.77 3.30 29.13
N TRP A 177 1.00 2.14 28.54
CA TRP A 177 0.20 1.51 27.51
C TRP A 177 -0.42 0.19 27.98
N LYS A 178 -0.42 -0.08 29.29
CA LYS A 178 -0.83 -1.37 29.87
C LYS A 178 -2.21 -1.81 29.39
N ASP A 179 -3.20 -0.90 29.45
CA ASP A 179 -4.59 -1.19 29.09
C ASP A 179 -4.74 -1.42 27.56
N PHE A 180 -4.00 -0.66 26.76
CA PHE A 180 -3.95 -0.86 25.31
C PHE A 180 -3.35 -2.23 24.97
N PHE A 181 -2.22 -2.61 25.57
CA PHE A 181 -1.59 -3.90 25.32
C PHE A 181 -2.41 -5.06 25.87
N ALA A 182 -3.10 -4.89 26.98
CA ALA A 182 -3.98 -5.93 27.55
C ALA A 182 -5.15 -6.25 26.61
N ALA A 183 -5.69 -5.24 25.93
CA ALA A 183 -6.82 -5.37 25.01
C ALA A 183 -6.40 -5.53 23.53
N LEU A 184 -5.09 -5.61 23.24
CA LEU A 184 -4.58 -5.68 21.86
C LEU A 184 -4.96 -6.99 21.18
N ARG A 185 -5.81 -6.93 20.16
CA ARG A 185 -6.31 -8.08 19.39
C ARG A 185 -5.61 -8.23 18.05
N PHE A 186 -5.26 -7.14 17.38
CA PHE A 186 -4.68 -7.15 16.04
C PHE A 186 -3.43 -6.29 15.92
N ILE A 187 -2.48 -6.78 15.13
CA ILE A 187 -1.34 -6.03 14.65
C ILE A 187 -1.36 -6.10 13.13
N VAL A 188 -1.59 -4.95 12.48
CA VAL A 188 -1.52 -4.81 11.03
C VAL A 188 -0.13 -4.30 10.66
N ILE A 189 0.50 -4.94 9.67
CA ILE A 189 1.80 -4.53 9.10
C ILE A 189 1.58 -4.29 7.61
N ASP A 190 1.43 -3.02 7.24
CA ASP A 190 1.25 -2.66 5.84
C ASP A 190 2.59 -2.48 5.13
N GLU A 191 2.59 -2.74 3.81
CA GLU A 191 3.76 -2.64 2.94
C GLU A 191 4.98 -3.42 3.49
N MET A 192 4.77 -4.67 3.94
CA MET A 192 5.82 -5.48 4.57
C MET A 192 7.07 -5.65 3.68
N HIS A 193 6.95 -5.47 2.36
CA HIS A 193 8.08 -5.52 1.43
C HIS A 193 9.12 -4.42 1.67
N ALA A 194 8.75 -3.33 2.38
CA ALA A 194 9.70 -2.32 2.82
C ALA A 194 10.65 -2.83 3.92
N TYR A 195 10.24 -3.86 4.66
CA TYR A 195 11.00 -4.39 5.79
C TYR A 195 11.93 -5.53 5.35
N ARG A 196 13.01 -5.18 4.64
CA ARG A 196 14.01 -6.13 4.11
C ARG A 196 15.42 -5.79 4.58
N GLY A 197 16.34 -6.75 4.44
CA GLY A 197 17.75 -6.60 4.78
C GLY A 197 17.95 -6.21 6.24
N VAL A 198 18.91 -5.32 6.50
CA VAL A 198 19.25 -4.86 7.87
C VAL A 198 18.05 -4.20 8.55
N PHE A 199 17.33 -3.32 7.83
CA PHE A 199 16.15 -2.66 8.36
C PHE A 199 15.06 -3.67 8.77
N GLY A 200 14.79 -4.66 7.90
CA GLY A 200 13.84 -5.73 8.20
C GLY A 200 14.21 -6.53 9.46
N SER A 201 15.50 -6.81 9.65
CA SER A 201 16.00 -7.51 10.84
C SER A 201 15.76 -6.68 12.12
N HIS A 202 15.95 -5.36 12.06
CA HIS A 202 15.62 -4.47 13.18
C HIS A 202 14.11 -4.46 13.48
N VAL A 203 13.27 -4.34 12.46
CA VAL A 203 11.81 -4.38 12.62
C VAL A 203 11.36 -5.72 13.22
N ALA A 204 11.90 -6.84 12.78
CA ALA A 204 11.62 -8.16 13.37
C ALA A 204 11.94 -8.20 14.89
N ASN A 205 13.08 -7.61 15.31
CA ASN A 205 13.42 -7.50 16.73
C ASN A 205 12.44 -6.60 17.51
N VAL A 206 11.95 -5.52 16.91
CA VAL A 206 10.91 -4.67 17.50
C VAL A 206 9.60 -5.46 17.66
N ILE A 207 9.21 -6.24 16.66
CA ILE A 207 8.02 -7.10 16.72
C ILE A 207 8.17 -8.20 17.78
N ARG A 208 9.35 -8.81 17.92
CA ARG A 208 9.62 -9.76 19.03
C ARG A 208 9.39 -9.12 20.38
N ARG A 209 9.88 -7.89 20.58
CA ARG A 209 9.67 -7.14 21.80
C ARG A 209 8.20 -6.82 22.02
N LEU A 210 7.48 -6.39 20.98
CA LEU A 210 6.04 -6.14 21.03
C LEU A 210 5.28 -7.40 21.47
N LYS A 211 5.56 -8.56 20.87
CA LYS A 211 4.95 -9.85 21.23
C LYS A 211 5.17 -10.22 22.71
N ARG A 212 6.38 -9.98 23.23
CA ARG A 212 6.68 -10.24 24.65
C ARG A 212 5.90 -9.34 25.58
N ILE A 213 5.83 -8.03 25.26
CA ILE A 213 5.08 -7.05 26.05
C ILE A 213 3.57 -7.36 25.99
N SER A 214 3.01 -7.66 24.82
CA SER A 214 1.61 -8.06 24.69
C SER A 214 1.30 -9.28 25.56
N ARG A 215 2.15 -10.31 25.50
CA ARG A 215 1.98 -11.52 26.33
C ARG A 215 2.09 -11.21 27.82
N PHE A 216 2.99 -10.31 28.23
CA PHE A 216 3.13 -9.89 29.62
C PHE A 216 1.85 -9.26 30.16
N TYR A 217 1.11 -8.50 29.32
CA TYR A 217 -0.19 -7.92 29.67
C TYR A 217 -1.39 -8.85 29.36
N GLY A 218 -1.15 -10.10 28.97
CA GLY A 218 -2.19 -11.12 28.81
C GLY A 218 -2.78 -11.22 27.42
N SER A 219 -2.32 -10.46 26.42
CA SER A 219 -2.83 -10.51 25.05
C SER A 219 -1.93 -11.33 24.11
N GLN A 220 -2.55 -11.90 23.08
CA GLN A 220 -1.87 -12.62 22.00
C GLN A 220 -2.43 -12.14 20.65
N PRO A 221 -2.00 -10.98 20.18
CA PRO A 221 -2.58 -10.40 18.98
C PRO A 221 -2.33 -11.26 17.75
N GLN A 222 -3.32 -11.24 16.86
CA GLN A 222 -3.28 -11.81 15.52
C GLN A 222 -2.62 -10.81 14.56
N PHE A 223 -1.86 -11.32 13.58
CA PHE A 223 -1.14 -10.50 12.62
C PHE A 223 -1.83 -10.52 11.26
N ILE A 224 -1.99 -9.35 10.67
CA ILE A 224 -2.47 -9.14 9.29
C ILE A 224 -1.39 -8.35 8.57
N LEU A 225 -0.75 -8.98 7.57
CA LEU A 225 0.31 -8.34 6.80
C LEU A 225 -0.19 -8.07 5.38
N THR A 226 0.26 -6.97 4.78
CA THR A 226 -0.01 -6.67 3.38
C THR A 226 1.28 -6.31 2.64
N SER A 227 1.32 -6.58 1.36
CA SER A 227 2.49 -6.29 0.51
C SER A 227 2.10 -6.11 -0.95
N ALA A 228 2.91 -5.36 -1.69
CA ALA A 228 2.97 -5.49 -3.14
C ALA A 228 3.50 -6.88 -3.52
N THR A 229 3.42 -7.21 -4.81
CA THR A 229 3.91 -8.50 -5.35
C THR A 229 5.40 -8.69 -5.09
N ILE A 230 5.75 -9.78 -4.44
CA ILE A 230 7.12 -10.20 -4.10
C ILE A 230 7.30 -11.69 -4.33
N SER A 231 8.53 -12.14 -4.53
CA SER A 231 8.84 -13.53 -4.87
C SER A 231 8.77 -14.51 -3.68
N ASN A 232 8.95 -14.04 -2.45
CA ASN A 232 9.04 -14.86 -1.24
C ASN A 232 8.18 -14.32 -0.08
N PRO A 233 6.86 -14.14 -0.25
CA PRO A 233 6.01 -13.47 0.72
C PRO A 233 5.92 -14.23 2.04
N LYS A 234 5.75 -15.54 2.00
CA LYS A 234 5.62 -16.38 3.21
C LYS A 234 6.87 -16.29 4.07
N GLN A 235 8.05 -16.46 3.46
CA GLN A 235 9.32 -16.43 4.19
C GLN A 235 9.56 -15.06 4.84
N LEU A 236 9.24 -13.96 4.13
CA LEU A 236 9.37 -12.62 4.68
C LEU A 236 8.40 -12.39 5.84
N ALA A 237 7.13 -12.74 5.67
CA ALA A 237 6.11 -12.58 6.71
C ALA A 237 6.45 -13.40 7.97
N GLU A 238 6.76 -14.69 7.80
CA GLU A 238 7.14 -15.57 8.91
C GLU A 238 8.45 -15.13 9.58
N GLY A 239 9.40 -14.60 8.82
CA GLY A 239 10.64 -14.03 9.36
C GLY A 239 10.40 -12.76 10.20
N LEU A 240 9.43 -11.93 9.83
CA LEU A 240 9.07 -10.73 10.58
C LEU A 240 8.33 -11.03 11.89
N ILE A 241 7.36 -11.94 11.86
CA ILE A 241 6.50 -12.16 13.01
C ILE A 241 6.80 -13.45 13.79
N GLU A 242 7.64 -14.34 13.26
CA GLU A 242 7.99 -15.64 13.86
C GLU A 242 6.77 -16.46 14.29
N LYS A 243 5.77 -16.48 13.44
CA LYS A 243 4.56 -17.31 13.55
C LYS A 243 4.19 -17.82 12.15
N PRO A 244 3.49 -18.95 12.06
CA PRO A 244 2.93 -19.40 10.77
C PRO A 244 2.00 -18.34 10.17
N VAL A 245 2.06 -18.21 8.84
CA VAL A 245 1.27 -17.24 8.06
C VAL A 245 0.61 -17.93 6.88
N SER A 246 -0.69 -17.70 6.72
CA SER A 246 -1.43 -18.06 5.51
C SER A 246 -1.28 -16.96 4.47
N VAL A 247 -0.72 -17.29 3.31
CA VAL A 247 -0.54 -16.35 2.20
C VAL A 247 -1.79 -16.32 1.33
N ILE A 248 -2.21 -15.12 0.94
CA ILE A 248 -3.27 -14.85 -0.02
C ILE A 248 -2.61 -14.05 -1.15
N ASP A 249 -2.35 -14.68 -2.27
CA ASP A 249 -1.62 -14.12 -3.43
C ASP A 249 -2.45 -14.11 -4.72
N GLU A 250 -3.67 -14.62 -4.70
CA GLU A 250 -4.62 -14.52 -5.79
C GLU A 250 -5.34 -13.17 -5.76
N ASP A 251 -4.79 -12.20 -6.46
CA ASP A 251 -5.40 -10.86 -6.59
C ASP A 251 -6.70 -10.95 -7.41
N GLY A 252 -7.84 -10.69 -6.77
CA GLY A 252 -9.16 -10.68 -7.39
C GLY A 252 -9.53 -9.33 -8.02
N SER A 253 -8.69 -8.31 -7.93
CA SER A 253 -8.97 -7.00 -8.50
C SER A 253 -8.90 -7.02 -10.03
N PRO A 254 -9.71 -6.19 -10.73
CA PRO A 254 -9.66 -6.08 -12.17
C PRO A 254 -8.40 -5.33 -12.62
N HIS A 255 -7.85 -5.75 -13.73
CA HIS A 255 -6.75 -5.04 -14.39
C HIS A 255 -7.10 -4.78 -15.84
N GLY A 256 -6.89 -3.55 -16.30
CA GLY A 256 -6.88 -3.24 -17.72
C GLY A 256 -5.69 -3.90 -18.43
N GLU A 257 -5.73 -3.93 -19.76
CA GLU A 257 -4.60 -4.34 -20.59
C GLU A 257 -3.39 -3.42 -20.26
N ARG A 258 -2.23 -4.02 -20.05
CA ARG A 258 -0.98 -3.30 -19.74
C ARG A 258 0.09 -3.65 -20.74
N HIS A 259 0.79 -2.63 -21.21
CA HIS A 259 1.97 -2.78 -22.05
C HIS A 259 3.22 -2.51 -21.22
N PHE A 260 4.12 -3.47 -21.19
CA PHE A 260 5.43 -3.35 -20.54
C PHE A 260 6.50 -3.31 -21.64
N LEU A 261 7.24 -2.21 -21.71
CA LEU A 261 8.28 -1.98 -22.70
C LEU A 261 9.63 -1.82 -22.03
N ILE A 262 10.63 -2.51 -22.54
CA ILE A 262 12.03 -2.24 -22.24
C ILE A 262 12.62 -1.48 -23.43
N TYR A 263 12.92 -0.20 -23.20
CA TYR A 263 13.48 0.68 -24.22
C TYR A 263 14.97 0.93 -23.94
N ASN A 264 15.81 0.70 -24.94
CA ASN A 264 17.22 0.91 -24.86
C ASN A 264 17.61 2.10 -25.77
N PRO A 265 18.09 3.23 -25.23
CA PRO A 265 18.38 4.43 -26.04
C PRO A 265 19.23 4.12 -27.27
N PRO A 266 19.01 4.84 -28.41
CA PRO A 266 19.72 4.61 -29.67
C PRO A 266 21.24 4.72 -29.50
N ILE A 267 21.98 3.92 -30.28
CA ILE A 267 23.44 3.97 -30.31
C ILE A 267 23.87 5.17 -31.18
N LEU A 268 24.56 6.12 -30.57
CA LEU A 268 25.15 7.28 -31.27
C LEU A 268 26.45 6.94 -31.98
N ASP A 269 27.27 6.11 -31.36
CA ASP A 269 28.54 5.65 -31.93
C ASP A 269 28.64 4.12 -31.84
N LYS A 270 28.59 3.45 -32.99
CA LYS A 270 28.69 1.98 -33.06
C LYS A 270 30.04 1.44 -32.64
N LYS A 271 31.15 2.25 -32.77
CA LYS A 271 32.51 1.80 -32.44
C LYS A 271 32.71 1.79 -30.91
N THR A 272 32.22 2.79 -30.22
CA THR A 272 32.39 2.95 -28.77
C THR A 272 31.22 2.41 -27.98
N GLY A 273 30.09 2.08 -28.64
CA GLY A 273 28.85 1.66 -27.97
C GLY A 273 28.13 2.77 -27.21
N ILE A 274 28.52 4.02 -27.41
CA ILE A 274 27.88 5.18 -26.76
C ILE A 274 26.43 5.31 -27.22
N ARG A 275 25.54 5.43 -26.25
CA ARG A 275 24.10 5.59 -26.47
C ARG A 275 23.63 6.99 -26.13
N GLN A 276 22.49 7.35 -26.70
CA GLN A 276 21.77 8.57 -26.32
C GLN A 276 21.43 8.58 -24.83
N SER A 277 21.29 9.79 -24.28
CA SER A 277 20.93 9.95 -22.86
C SER A 277 19.54 9.38 -22.57
N SER A 278 19.44 8.47 -21.61
CA SER A 278 18.15 7.92 -21.15
C SER A 278 17.21 9.00 -20.61
N LEU A 279 17.75 10.12 -20.10
CA LEU A 279 16.94 11.26 -19.64
C LEU A 279 16.27 11.97 -20.83
N LEU A 280 17.01 12.16 -21.93
CA LEU A 280 16.47 12.78 -23.15
C LEU A 280 15.41 11.88 -23.80
N GLU A 281 15.70 10.60 -23.93
CA GLU A 281 14.77 9.63 -24.51
C GLU A 281 13.51 9.49 -23.63
N GLY A 282 13.68 9.37 -22.30
CA GLY A 282 12.54 9.33 -21.39
C GLY A 282 11.68 10.58 -21.45
N SER A 283 12.30 11.77 -21.60
CA SER A 283 11.57 13.03 -21.80
C SER A 283 10.85 13.09 -23.15
N MET A 284 11.43 12.51 -24.20
CA MET A 284 10.80 12.42 -25.51
C MET A 284 9.53 11.55 -25.45
N LEU A 285 9.64 10.34 -24.92
CA LEU A 285 8.51 9.42 -24.80
C LEU A 285 7.41 9.96 -23.87
N ALA A 286 7.79 10.57 -22.76
CA ALA A 286 6.85 11.24 -21.86
C ALA A 286 6.15 12.42 -22.53
N GLY A 287 6.86 13.23 -23.31
CA GLY A 287 6.30 14.35 -24.06
C GLY A 287 5.26 13.89 -25.09
N GLU A 288 5.48 12.76 -25.77
CA GLU A 288 4.48 12.19 -26.68
C GLU A 288 3.21 11.73 -25.96
N LEU A 289 3.33 11.18 -24.74
CA LEU A 289 2.17 10.79 -23.94
C LEU A 289 1.40 12.02 -23.46
N LEU A 290 2.10 13.04 -23.02
CA LEU A 290 1.51 14.31 -22.53
C LEU A 290 0.79 15.06 -23.65
N SER A 291 1.34 15.11 -24.88
CA SER A 291 0.71 15.77 -26.02
C SER A 291 -0.65 15.18 -26.41
N GLU A 292 -0.90 13.92 -26.03
CA GLU A 292 -2.20 13.25 -26.20
C GLU A 292 -3.08 13.32 -24.95
N ASN A 293 -2.69 14.13 -23.96
CA ASN A 293 -3.36 14.22 -22.66
C ASN A 293 -3.45 12.87 -21.91
N ILE A 294 -2.39 12.07 -21.96
CA ILE A 294 -2.27 10.83 -21.20
C ILE A 294 -1.55 11.15 -19.89
N GLN A 295 -2.21 10.84 -18.77
CA GLN A 295 -1.60 11.00 -17.44
C GLN A 295 -0.33 10.15 -17.34
N THR A 296 0.79 10.80 -17.07
CA THR A 296 2.12 10.20 -17.14
C THR A 296 2.90 10.48 -15.87
N ILE A 297 3.57 9.46 -15.32
CA ILE A 297 4.51 9.59 -14.21
C ILE A 297 5.89 9.17 -14.71
N VAL A 298 6.90 10.00 -14.45
CA VAL A 298 8.29 9.73 -14.78
C VAL A 298 9.12 9.59 -13.51
N PHE A 299 9.79 8.47 -13.36
CA PHE A 299 10.71 8.22 -12.24
C PHE A 299 12.15 8.41 -12.68
N GLY A 300 12.89 9.27 -12.00
CA GLY A 300 14.30 9.49 -12.22
C GLY A 300 15.17 8.92 -11.09
N LYS A 301 16.38 8.51 -11.42
CA LYS A 301 17.33 7.94 -10.45
C LYS A 301 17.85 8.97 -9.44
N THR A 302 17.92 10.26 -9.82
CA THR A 302 18.45 11.35 -8.99
C THR A 302 17.56 12.58 -9.06
N ARG A 303 17.55 13.40 -8.00
CA ARG A 303 16.81 14.67 -7.97
C ARG A 303 17.18 15.57 -9.17
N ARG A 304 18.48 15.73 -9.43
CA ARG A 304 18.97 16.49 -10.59
C ARG A 304 18.45 15.95 -11.92
N GLY A 305 18.37 14.61 -12.06
CA GLY A 305 17.81 13.98 -13.27
C GLY A 305 16.33 14.32 -13.45
N ILE A 306 15.55 14.30 -12.36
CA ILE A 306 14.12 14.66 -12.39
C ILE A 306 13.94 16.14 -12.77
N GLU A 307 14.74 17.05 -12.21
CA GLU A 307 14.72 18.48 -12.55
C GLU A 307 15.08 18.73 -14.03
N LEU A 308 16.03 17.98 -14.59
CA LEU A 308 16.37 18.05 -16.01
C LEU A 308 15.22 17.55 -16.89
N ILE A 309 14.59 16.41 -16.53
CA ILE A 309 13.41 15.89 -17.25
C ILE A 309 12.29 16.94 -17.26
N LEU A 310 12.01 17.54 -16.10
CA LEU A 310 11.01 18.61 -15.98
C LEU A 310 11.33 19.79 -16.89
N THR A 311 12.61 20.22 -16.94
CA THR A 311 13.06 21.30 -17.81
C THR A 311 12.87 20.96 -19.29
N TYR A 312 13.24 19.74 -19.70
CA TYR A 312 13.07 19.31 -21.10
C TYR A 312 11.60 19.19 -21.51
N LEU A 313 10.73 18.70 -20.61
CA LEU A 313 9.29 18.63 -20.89
C LEU A 313 8.68 20.02 -21.05
N ARG A 314 9.03 20.96 -20.18
CA ARG A 314 8.57 22.36 -20.27
C ARG A 314 9.07 23.10 -21.53
N GLN A 315 10.27 22.81 -21.99
CA GLN A 315 10.81 23.37 -23.23
C GLN A 315 10.10 22.85 -24.49
N ARG A 316 9.52 21.64 -24.43
CA ARG A 316 8.77 21.04 -25.54
C ARG A 316 7.35 21.56 -25.66
N ASP A 317 6.78 22.02 -24.58
CA ASP A 317 5.43 22.62 -24.53
C ASP A 317 5.51 23.99 -23.84
N PRO A 318 6.05 25.00 -24.56
CA PRO A 318 6.22 26.37 -24.01
C PRO A 318 4.90 27.07 -23.70
N ASP A 319 3.83 26.71 -24.41
CA ASP A 319 2.49 27.28 -24.27
C ASP A 319 1.60 26.44 -23.31
N GLY A 320 2.11 25.33 -22.83
CA GLY A 320 1.43 24.46 -21.87
C GLY A 320 1.27 25.10 -20.49
N ASN A 321 0.25 24.68 -19.78
CA ASN A 321 0.00 25.15 -18.41
C ASN A 321 1.13 24.65 -17.49
N PRO A 322 1.95 25.55 -16.87
CA PRO A 322 3.06 25.17 -16.00
C PRO A 322 2.64 24.28 -14.80
N ASN A 323 1.35 24.27 -14.46
CA ASN A 323 0.79 23.47 -13.37
C ASN A 323 0.41 22.03 -13.78
N GLU A 324 0.41 21.73 -15.08
CA GLU A 324 0.11 20.38 -15.60
C GLU A 324 1.32 19.45 -15.52
N ILE A 325 2.54 20.01 -15.53
CA ILE A 325 3.80 19.25 -15.38
C ILE A 325 4.42 19.64 -14.03
N ARG A 326 4.32 18.74 -13.06
CA ARG A 326 4.86 18.89 -11.69
C ARG A 326 5.95 17.89 -11.38
#